data_ef8ab5782e428f995afaecca6da21bac
#
_entry.id   ef8ab5782e428f995afaecca6da21bac
#
_cell.length_a   1.000
_cell.length_b   1.000
_cell.length_c   1.000
_cell.angle_alpha   90.00
_cell.angle_beta   90.00
_cell.angle_gamma   90.00
#
_symmetry.space_group_name_H-M   'P 1'
#
loop_
_entity.id
_entity.type
_entity.pdbx_description
1 polymer ?
#
loop_
_entity_poly.entity_id
_entity_poly.type
_entity_poly.pdbx_seq_one_letter_code
_entity_poly.pdbx_strand_id
1 'polypeptide(L)'
;ISIIKLPFWDLHWYYVVKKSQTLSKTLISGDGGDELFAGYTFRYKKFLSLTSENSNPNEKVKAYLECHERDRVSDQKNIFNQKCQFSWDSIYNILLPFFDNNLSRLEQVYLADYNGKLLYNFNPINSRITDHFKINQLAPLLNNELLTTATHIPTKYKYDVDNEIGKLPLRTILEKNNLASLITKEKLGFNVN
;
A
#
# COMPACT_ATOMS: atom_id res chain seq x y z
N ILE A 1 15.50 -11.41 -7.23
CA ILE A 1 16.38 -11.29 -6.04
C ILE A 1 17.80 -10.84 -6.45
N SER A 2 18.44 -11.47 -7.44
CA SER A 2 19.81 -11.12 -7.85
C SER A 2 19.97 -9.66 -8.31
N ILE A 3 18.95 -9.08 -8.93
CA ILE A 3 18.91 -7.71 -9.45
C ILE A 3 18.61 -6.72 -8.33
N ILE A 4 17.51 -6.93 -7.60
CA ILE A 4 17.01 -5.97 -6.62
C ILE A 4 17.61 -6.14 -5.22
N LYS A 5 18.27 -7.27 -4.96
CA LYS A 5 18.92 -7.61 -3.66
C LYS A 5 17.94 -7.61 -2.46
N LEU A 6 16.64 -7.74 -2.72
CA LEU A 6 15.57 -7.82 -1.74
C LEU A 6 14.66 -9.01 -2.06
N PRO A 7 13.99 -9.60 -1.06
CA PRO A 7 12.88 -10.51 -1.29
C PRO A 7 11.80 -9.79 -2.10
N PHE A 8 11.30 -10.46 -3.12
CA PHE A 8 10.33 -9.87 -4.03
C PHE A 8 9.44 -10.96 -4.61
N TRP A 9 8.14 -10.79 -4.48
CA TRP A 9 7.15 -11.76 -4.97
C TRP A 9 6.31 -11.22 -6.13
N ASP A 10 6.22 -9.88 -6.30
CA ASP A 10 5.42 -9.25 -7.34
C ASP A 10 6.25 -9.02 -8.60
N LEU A 11 6.23 -10.01 -9.50
CA LEU A 11 6.97 -9.95 -10.77
C LEU A 11 6.30 -9.02 -11.80
N HIS A 12 5.08 -8.59 -11.57
CA HIS A 12 4.31 -7.80 -12.56
C HIS A 12 5.02 -6.48 -12.86
N TRP A 13 5.45 -5.77 -11.82
CA TRP A 13 6.16 -4.51 -11.98
C TRP A 13 7.48 -4.68 -12.76
N TYR A 14 8.20 -5.75 -12.49
CA TYR A 14 9.42 -6.07 -13.26
C TYR A 14 9.13 -6.18 -14.77
N TYR A 15 8.08 -6.91 -15.16
CA TYR A 15 7.75 -7.08 -16.57
C TYR A 15 7.19 -5.80 -17.21
N VAL A 16 6.42 -5.00 -16.47
CA VAL A 16 5.95 -3.69 -16.92
C VAL A 16 7.13 -2.78 -17.24
N VAL A 17 8.08 -2.64 -16.31
CA VAL A 17 9.28 -1.79 -16.51
C VAL A 17 10.14 -2.32 -17.62
N LYS A 18 10.36 -3.63 -17.68
CA LYS A 18 11.10 -4.27 -18.78
C LYS A 18 10.46 -3.97 -20.15
N LYS A 19 9.15 -4.02 -20.25
CA LYS A 19 8.43 -3.68 -21.49
C LYS A 19 8.50 -2.19 -21.77
N SER A 20 8.34 -1.34 -20.78
CA SER A 20 8.39 0.12 -20.91
C SER A 20 9.74 0.60 -21.48
N GLN A 21 10.85 -0.07 -21.15
CA GLN A 21 12.18 0.23 -21.67
C GLN A 21 12.23 0.25 -23.21
N THR A 22 11.39 -0.57 -23.87
CA THR A 22 11.31 -0.61 -25.34
C THR A 22 10.52 0.55 -25.95
N LEU A 23 9.79 1.32 -25.14
CA LEU A 23 8.86 2.36 -25.57
C LEU A 23 9.32 3.76 -25.17
N SER A 24 9.89 3.91 -23.97
CA SER A 24 10.28 5.19 -23.41
C SER A 24 11.41 5.03 -22.40
N LYS A 25 12.16 6.11 -22.19
CA LYS A 25 13.14 6.23 -21.10
C LYS A 25 12.51 6.75 -19.78
N THR A 26 11.26 7.16 -19.84
CA THR A 26 10.53 7.69 -18.67
C THR A 26 9.23 6.94 -18.49
N LEU A 27 8.93 6.57 -17.25
CA LEU A 27 7.69 5.92 -16.84
C LEU A 27 7.03 6.77 -15.77
N ILE A 28 5.76 7.10 -15.97
CA ILE A 28 4.92 7.75 -14.95
C ILE A 28 4.13 6.67 -14.24
N SER A 29 4.20 6.64 -12.90
CA SER A 29 3.48 5.69 -12.06
C SER A 29 2.47 6.36 -11.14
N GLY A 30 1.46 5.60 -10.73
CA GLY A 30 0.45 6.01 -9.74
C GLY A 30 0.83 5.63 -8.30
N ASP A 31 2.10 5.39 -8.02
CA ASP A 31 2.58 5.00 -6.69
C ASP A 31 2.14 5.99 -5.62
N GLY A 32 1.73 5.49 -4.46
CA GLY A 32 1.20 6.28 -3.37
C GLY A 32 -0.30 6.58 -3.45
N GLY A 33 -0.94 6.31 -4.59
CA GLY A 33 -2.36 6.62 -4.77
C GLY A 33 -3.29 5.85 -3.85
N ASP A 34 -2.96 4.62 -3.52
CA ASP A 34 -3.75 3.81 -2.60
C ASP A 34 -3.44 4.17 -1.14
N GLU A 35 -2.18 4.33 -0.79
CA GLU A 35 -1.72 4.59 0.58
C GLU A 35 -2.10 5.98 1.06
N LEU A 36 -1.96 6.99 0.22
CA LEU A 36 -2.19 8.39 0.59
C LEU A 36 -3.66 8.80 0.51
N PHE A 37 -4.42 8.20 -0.41
CA PHE A 37 -5.79 8.60 -0.73
C PHE A 37 -6.83 7.51 -0.45
N ALA A 38 -6.49 6.55 0.39
CA ALA A 38 -7.40 5.49 0.85
C ALA A 38 -7.97 4.61 -0.28
N GLY A 39 -7.09 3.97 -1.05
CA GLY A 39 -7.51 3.11 -2.15
C GLY A 39 -7.78 1.64 -1.79
N TYR A 40 -7.41 1.17 -0.60
CA TYR A 40 -7.59 -0.23 -0.19
C TYR A 40 -8.93 -0.46 0.53
N THR A 41 -10.04 -0.04 -0.06
CA THR A 41 -11.36 0.00 0.56
C THR A 41 -11.81 -1.34 1.17
N PHE A 42 -11.55 -2.45 0.47
CA PHE A 42 -11.87 -3.81 0.97
C PHE A 42 -11.10 -4.17 2.25
N ARG A 43 -9.86 -3.66 2.42
CA ARG A 43 -9.08 -3.87 3.65
C ARG A 43 -9.62 -3.03 4.79
N TYR A 44 -10.02 -1.79 4.52
CA TYR A 44 -10.58 -0.90 5.55
C TYR A 44 -11.88 -1.45 6.10
N LYS A 45 -12.77 -1.95 5.23
CA LYS A 45 -14.00 -2.63 5.65
C LYS A 45 -13.69 -3.83 6.55
N LYS A 46 -12.78 -4.70 6.10
CA LYS A 46 -12.37 -5.88 6.88
C LYS A 46 -11.74 -5.46 8.22
N PHE A 47 -10.83 -4.48 8.23
CA PHE A 47 -10.20 -4.00 9.45
C PHE A 47 -11.22 -3.45 10.46
N LEU A 48 -12.16 -2.62 10.00
CA LEU A 48 -13.21 -2.06 10.83
C LEU A 48 -14.13 -3.15 11.40
N SER A 49 -14.39 -4.23 10.66
CA SER A 49 -15.19 -5.36 11.15
C SER A 49 -14.45 -6.23 12.18
N LEU A 50 -13.12 -6.28 12.13
CA LEU A 50 -12.27 -7.05 13.05
C LEU A 50 -11.89 -6.26 14.32
N THR A 51 -12.11 -4.93 14.33
CA THR A 51 -11.69 -4.07 15.43
C THR A 51 -12.81 -3.17 15.92
N SER A 52 -12.70 -2.73 17.17
CA SER A 52 -13.55 -1.71 17.77
C SER A 52 -12.70 -0.54 18.30
N GLU A 53 -13.35 0.52 18.78
CA GLU A 53 -12.65 1.62 19.46
C GLU A 53 -11.89 1.16 20.71
N ASN A 54 -12.36 0.10 21.34
CA ASN A 54 -11.76 -0.49 22.55
C ASN A 54 -10.69 -1.55 22.26
N SER A 55 -10.44 -1.88 20.98
CA SER A 55 -9.40 -2.84 20.61
C SER A 55 -8.02 -2.32 21.01
N ASN A 56 -7.24 -3.14 21.70
CA ASN A 56 -5.87 -2.80 22.06
C ASN A 56 -4.93 -2.81 20.84
N PRO A 57 -3.75 -2.18 20.95
CA PRO A 57 -2.82 -2.08 19.83
C PRO A 57 -2.42 -3.44 19.20
N ASN A 58 -2.23 -4.48 20.02
CA ASN A 58 -1.86 -5.81 19.49
C ASN A 58 -3.01 -6.46 18.71
N GLU A 59 -4.25 -6.28 19.13
CA GLU A 59 -5.44 -6.74 18.39
C GLU A 59 -5.52 -6.03 17.03
N LYS A 60 -5.28 -4.72 17.02
CA LYS A 60 -5.27 -3.93 15.77
C LYS A 60 -4.16 -4.37 14.83
N VAL A 61 -2.95 -4.64 15.33
CA VAL A 61 -1.85 -5.19 14.51
C VAL A 61 -2.23 -6.53 13.90
N LYS A 62 -2.82 -7.44 14.68
CA LYS A 62 -3.26 -8.74 14.16
C LYS A 62 -4.36 -8.60 13.11
N ALA A 63 -5.35 -7.72 13.36
CA ALA A 63 -6.40 -7.42 12.40
C ALA A 63 -5.84 -6.81 11.10
N TYR A 64 -4.87 -5.91 11.20
CA TYR A 64 -4.19 -5.35 10.03
C TYR A 64 -3.50 -6.43 9.18
N LEU A 65 -2.75 -7.33 9.80
CA LEU A 65 -2.12 -8.46 9.11
C LEU A 65 -3.16 -9.43 8.52
N GLU A 66 -4.27 -9.64 9.20
CA GLU A 66 -5.39 -10.44 8.71
C GLU A 66 -6.00 -9.87 7.42
N CYS A 67 -5.99 -8.53 7.26
CA CYS A 67 -6.44 -7.87 6.03
C CYS A 67 -5.48 -8.08 4.85
N HIS A 68 -4.28 -8.57 5.12
CA HIS A 68 -3.25 -8.86 4.13
C HIS A 68 -3.09 -10.39 3.98
N GLU A 69 -4.12 -11.07 3.50
CA GLU A 69 -4.17 -12.54 3.44
C GLU A 69 -2.97 -13.18 2.72
N ARG A 70 -2.37 -12.46 1.78
CA ARG A 70 -1.15 -12.89 1.08
C ARG A 70 0.12 -12.78 1.91
N ASP A 71 0.10 -11.98 2.96
CA ASP A 71 1.26 -11.68 3.80
C ASP A 71 1.29 -12.59 5.04
N ARG A 72 0.16 -13.29 5.31
CA ARG A 72 0.03 -14.23 6.41
C ARG A 72 0.05 -15.65 5.89
N VAL A 73 1.21 -16.30 6.02
CA VAL A 73 1.36 -17.72 5.70
C VAL A 73 1.21 -18.52 6.99
N SER A 74 0.23 -19.41 7.05
CA SER A 74 -0.06 -20.23 8.24
C SER A 74 1.03 -21.27 8.53
N ASP A 75 1.82 -21.62 7.55
CA ASP A 75 2.78 -22.70 7.57
C ASP A 75 4.25 -22.25 7.58
N GLN A 76 4.54 -21.02 8.09
CA GLN A 76 5.92 -20.53 8.21
C GLN A 76 6.87 -21.50 8.87
N LYS A 77 6.39 -22.30 9.84
CA LYS A 77 7.20 -23.34 10.47
C LYS A 77 7.74 -24.37 9.50
N ASN A 78 7.02 -24.58 8.39
CA ASN A 78 7.44 -25.50 7.32
C ASN A 78 8.32 -24.83 6.26
N ILE A 79 8.22 -23.50 6.13
CA ILE A 79 8.97 -22.70 5.15
C ILE A 79 10.32 -22.27 5.71
N PHE A 80 10.33 -21.78 6.95
CA PHE A 80 11.54 -21.30 7.61
C PHE A 80 12.12 -22.37 8.51
N ASN A 81 13.40 -22.70 8.30
CA ASN A 81 14.12 -23.60 9.17
C ASN A 81 14.51 -22.89 10.49
N GLN A 82 15.01 -23.67 11.46
CA GLN A 82 15.41 -23.16 12.78
C GLN A 82 16.47 -22.06 12.74
N LYS A 83 17.30 -21.99 11.69
CA LYS A 83 18.32 -20.94 11.53
C LYS A 83 17.73 -19.58 11.20
N CYS A 84 16.52 -19.55 10.62
CA CYS A 84 15.85 -18.29 10.26
C CYS A 84 15.31 -17.54 11.48
N GLN A 85 15.08 -18.24 12.61
CA GLN A 85 14.53 -17.67 13.83
C GLN A 85 13.26 -16.79 13.59
N PHE A 86 12.42 -17.22 12.64
CA PHE A 86 11.20 -16.47 12.31
C PHE A 86 10.28 -16.41 13.53
N SER A 87 9.79 -15.20 13.83
CA SER A 87 8.80 -14.96 14.87
C SER A 87 7.78 -13.92 14.42
N TRP A 88 6.51 -14.22 14.60
CA TRP A 88 5.43 -13.25 14.42
C TRP A 88 5.54 -12.07 15.38
N ASP A 89 6.06 -12.29 16.60
CA ASP A 89 6.27 -11.21 17.58
C ASP A 89 7.22 -10.14 17.06
N SER A 90 8.24 -10.53 16.29
CA SER A 90 9.13 -9.57 15.64
C SER A 90 8.38 -8.68 14.64
N ILE A 91 7.43 -9.25 13.89
CA ILE A 91 6.60 -8.50 12.94
C ILE A 91 5.60 -7.62 13.69
N TYR A 92 4.97 -8.14 14.74
CA TYR A 92 4.04 -7.36 15.57
C TYR A 92 4.74 -6.15 16.20
N ASN A 93 5.94 -6.32 16.72
CA ASN A 93 6.72 -5.24 17.33
C ASN A 93 7.10 -4.13 16.31
N ILE A 94 7.34 -4.47 15.05
CA ILE A 94 7.59 -3.48 13.98
C ILE A 94 6.33 -2.67 13.68
N LEU A 95 5.16 -3.29 13.70
CA LEU A 95 3.89 -2.65 13.36
C LEU A 95 3.25 -1.92 14.54
N LEU A 96 3.53 -2.34 15.77
CA LEU A 96 2.91 -1.82 16.98
C LEU A 96 2.89 -0.29 17.08
N PRO A 97 3.98 0.45 16.78
CA PRO A 97 3.98 1.92 16.86
C PRO A 97 2.94 2.60 15.97
N PHE A 98 2.49 1.95 14.91
CA PHE A 98 1.46 2.49 14.01
C PHE A 98 0.04 2.35 14.59
N PHE A 99 -0.15 1.49 15.59
CA PHE A 99 -1.43 1.19 16.22
C PHE A 99 -1.48 1.58 17.70
N ASP A 100 -0.35 1.94 18.31
CA ASP A 100 -0.24 2.43 19.68
C ASP A 100 -0.10 3.96 19.70
N ASN A 101 -1.16 4.64 19.31
CA ASN A 101 -1.24 6.11 19.25
C ASN A 101 -2.71 6.56 19.28
N ASN A 102 -2.94 7.87 19.34
CA ASN A 102 -4.27 8.48 19.48
C ASN A 102 -5.00 8.74 18.15
N LEU A 103 -4.50 8.23 17.04
CA LEU A 103 -5.18 8.35 15.75
C LEU A 103 -6.43 7.45 15.69
N SER A 104 -7.39 7.82 14.86
CA SER A 104 -8.52 6.95 14.57
C SER A 104 -8.08 5.63 13.93
N ARG A 105 -8.92 4.59 14.02
CA ARG A 105 -8.59 3.26 13.49
C ARG A 105 -8.14 3.26 12.03
N LEU A 106 -8.78 4.04 11.18
CA LEU A 106 -8.40 4.12 9.76
C LEU A 106 -7.12 4.94 9.54
N GLU A 107 -6.90 6.00 10.32
CA GLU A 107 -5.64 6.76 10.25
C GLU A 107 -4.46 5.91 10.69
N GLN A 108 -4.64 5.03 11.66
CA GLN A 108 -3.63 4.03 12.05
C GLN A 108 -3.30 3.07 10.89
N VAL A 109 -4.32 2.61 10.15
CA VAL A 109 -4.12 1.78 8.94
C VAL A 109 -3.38 2.56 7.84
N TYR A 110 -3.74 3.82 7.59
CA TYR A 110 -3.04 4.66 6.60
C TYR A 110 -1.58 4.89 7.00
N LEU A 111 -1.31 5.11 8.28
CA LEU A 111 0.04 5.26 8.80
C LEU A 111 0.87 3.97 8.58
N ALA A 112 0.27 2.81 8.83
CA ALA A 112 0.91 1.51 8.61
C ALA A 112 1.12 1.21 7.12
N ASP A 113 0.14 1.51 6.25
CA ASP A 113 0.27 1.34 4.81
C ASP A 113 1.35 2.28 4.24
N TYR A 114 1.39 3.54 4.65
CA TYR A 114 2.39 4.49 4.21
C TYR A 114 3.80 4.06 4.60
N ASN A 115 4.04 3.75 5.87
CA ASN A 115 5.36 3.38 6.35
C ASN A 115 5.73 1.95 5.93
N GLY A 116 4.89 0.97 6.23
CA GLY A 116 5.20 -0.44 5.99
C GLY A 116 5.22 -0.81 4.52
N LYS A 117 4.21 -0.42 3.76
CA LYS A 117 4.09 -0.82 2.35
C LYS A 117 4.82 0.12 1.41
N LEU A 118 4.51 1.42 1.48
CA LEU A 118 5.03 2.37 0.50
C LEU A 118 6.50 2.62 0.70
N LEU A 119 6.90 3.09 1.89
CA LEU A 119 8.29 3.52 2.14
C LEU A 119 9.28 2.36 2.21
N TYR A 120 8.94 1.28 2.91
CA TYR A 120 9.89 0.19 3.17
C TYR A 120 9.78 -0.98 2.21
N ASN A 121 8.72 -1.07 1.40
CA ASN A 121 8.55 -2.15 0.45
C ASN A 121 8.49 -1.66 -1.00
N PHE A 122 7.44 -0.95 -1.41
CA PHE A 122 7.24 -0.62 -2.82
C PHE A 122 8.30 0.32 -3.38
N ASN A 123 8.57 1.43 -2.71
CA ASN A 123 9.54 2.41 -3.21
C ASN A 123 10.94 1.82 -3.42
N PRO A 124 11.55 1.08 -2.44
CA PRO A 124 12.86 0.49 -2.65
C PRO A 124 12.90 -0.55 -3.77
N ILE A 125 11.84 -1.34 -3.91
CA ILE A 125 11.75 -2.36 -4.97
C ILE A 125 11.60 -1.70 -6.32
N ASN A 126 10.65 -0.75 -6.46
CA ASN A 126 10.36 -0.06 -7.70
C ASN A 126 11.59 0.71 -8.22
N SER A 127 12.27 1.46 -7.34
CA SER A 127 13.49 2.17 -7.69
C SER A 127 14.58 1.23 -8.21
N ARG A 128 14.84 0.12 -7.53
CA ARG A 128 15.87 -0.84 -7.98
C ARG A 128 15.54 -1.50 -9.31
N ILE A 129 14.27 -1.75 -9.60
CA ILE A 129 13.83 -2.30 -10.88
C ILE A 129 14.01 -1.25 -11.99
N THR A 130 13.57 -0.03 -11.77
CA THR A 130 13.69 1.05 -12.76
C THR A 130 15.15 1.40 -13.02
N ASP A 131 15.99 1.44 -11.99
CA ASP A 131 17.44 1.65 -12.11
C ASP A 131 18.11 0.53 -12.93
N HIS A 132 17.73 -0.74 -12.68
CA HIS A 132 18.26 -1.87 -13.46
C HIS A 132 17.98 -1.71 -14.96
N PHE A 133 16.78 -1.26 -15.32
CA PHE A 133 16.39 -1.04 -16.71
C PHE A 133 16.74 0.36 -17.22
N LYS A 134 17.37 1.21 -16.42
CA LYS A 134 17.73 2.61 -16.76
C LYS A 134 16.50 3.41 -17.20
N ILE A 135 15.38 3.22 -16.52
CA ILE A 135 14.13 3.95 -16.71
C ILE A 135 14.04 5.05 -15.65
N ASN A 136 13.76 6.27 -16.06
CA ASN A 136 13.44 7.36 -15.15
C ASN A 136 11.98 7.22 -14.70
N GLN A 137 11.76 6.87 -13.43
CA GLN A 137 10.40 6.79 -12.85
C GLN A 137 9.99 8.14 -12.29
N LEU A 138 8.82 8.62 -12.70
CA LEU A 138 8.14 9.76 -12.12
C LEU A 138 6.90 9.26 -11.38
N ALA A 139 6.83 9.54 -10.07
CA ALA A 139 5.70 9.23 -9.22
C ALA A 139 5.07 10.54 -8.69
N PRO A 140 4.20 11.21 -9.46
CA PRO A 140 3.69 12.55 -9.12
C PRO A 140 2.99 12.62 -7.77
N LEU A 141 2.33 11.54 -7.36
CA LEU A 141 1.63 11.46 -6.07
C LEU A 141 2.58 11.37 -4.87
N LEU A 142 3.87 11.13 -5.10
CA LEU A 142 4.92 11.08 -4.07
C LEU A 142 5.74 12.38 -4.01
N ASN A 143 5.27 13.46 -4.63
CA ASN A 143 5.86 14.79 -4.45
C ASN A 143 5.71 15.23 -2.98
N ASN A 144 6.73 15.86 -2.41
CA ASN A 144 6.76 16.23 -0.99
C ASN A 144 5.61 17.14 -0.56
N GLU A 145 5.21 18.10 -1.39
CA GLU A 145 4.07 18.99 -1.11
C GLU A 145 2.75 18.21 -1.08
N LEU A 146 2.57 17.31 -2.04
CA LEU A 146 1.39 16.46 -2.10
C LEU A 146 1.35 15.44 -0.98
N LEU A 147 2.49 14.85 -0.62
CA LEU A 147 2.64 13.99 0.54
C LEU A 147 2.19 14.68 1.83
N THR A 148 2.73 15.89 2.08
CA THR A 148 2.36 16.69 3.24
C THR A 148 0.87 17.00 3.23
N THR A 149 0.33 17.44 2.11
CA THR A 149 -1.10 17.72 1.96
C THR A 149 -1.94 16.46 2.20
N ALA A 150 -1.61 15.37 1.52
CA ALA A 150 -2.37 14.13 1.58
C ALA A 150 -2.42 13.53 2.99
N THR A 151 -1.32 13.58 3.75
CA THR A 151 -1.27 13.06 5.12
C THR A 151 -2.15 13.87 6.09
N HIS A 152 -2.40 15.15 5.80
CA HIS A 152 -3.25 16.02 6.62
C HIS A 152 -4.73 16.03 6.20
N ILE A 153 -5.10 15.43 5.08
CA ILE A 153 -6.52 15.31 4.70
C ILE A 153 -7.23 14.37 5.68
N PRO A 154 -8.29 14.84 6.38
CA PRO A 154 -9.06 13.96 7.27
C PRO A 154 -9.68 12.77 6.54
N THR A 155 -9.79 11.64 7.23
CA THR A 155 -10.29 10.35 6.70
C THR A 155 -11.58 10.49 5.89
N LYS A 156 -12.57 11.24 6.41
CA LYS A 156 -13.88 11.45 5.75
C LYS A 156 -13.80 12.07 4.36
N TYR A 157 -12.72 12.78 4.05
CA TYR A 157 -12.49 13.36 2.72
C TYR A 157 -11.66 12.47 1.81
N LYS A 158 -11.13 11.36 2.31
CA LYS A 158 -10.42 10.34 1.53
C LYS A 158 -11.27 9.14 1.22
N TYR A 159 -12.12 8.74 2.16
CA TYR A 159 -12.87 7.49 2.13
C TYR A 159 -14.29 7.68 2.65
N ASP A 160 -15.26 7.33 1.81
CA ASP A 160 -16.66 7.18 2.18
C ASP A 160 -16.85 5.75 2.71
N VAL A 161 -17.06 5.65 4.02
CA VAL A 161 -17.21 4.36 4.72
C VAL A 161 -18.52 3.67 4.33
N ASP A 162 -19.59 4.44 4.15
CA ASP A 162 -20.94 3.91 3.91
C ASP A 162 -21.05 3.32 2.49
N ASN A 163 -20.46 4.00 1.50
CA ASN A 163 -20.47 3.59 0.10
C ASN A 163 -19.20 2.82 -0.30
N GLU A 164 -18.25 2.64 0.60
CA GLU A 164 -16.96 1.95 0.37
C GLU A 164 -16.14 2.59 -0.79
N ILE A 165 -16.24 3.92 -0.95
CA ILE A 165 -15.56 4.64 -2.02
C ILE A 165 -14.31 5.34 -1.50
N GLY A 166 -13.16 4.94 -2.02
CA GLY A 166 -11.87 5.58 -1.72
C GLY A 166 -11.43 6.59 -2.78
N LYS A 167 -10.28 7.20 -2.52
CA LYS A 167 -9.62 8.17 -3.42
C LYS A 167 -10.51 9.38 -3.74
N LEU A 168 -11.35 9.82 -2.81
CA LEU A 168 -12.31 10.92 -3.05
C LEU A 168 -11.66 12.18 -3.61
N PRO A 169 -10.50 12.67 -3.11
CA PRO A 169 -9.85 13.84 -3.68
C PRO A 169 -9.44 13.65 -5.14
N LEU A 170 -8.90 12.48 -5.49
CA LEU A 170 -8.47 12.19 -6.87
C LEU A 170 -9.67 12.08 -7.81
N ARG A 171 -10.77 11.47 -7.35
CA ARG A 171 -12.03 11.40 -8.10
C ARG A 171 -12.59 12.79 -8.37
N THR A 172 -12.62 13.65 -7.34
CA THR A 172 -13.08 15.04 -7.48
C THR A 172 -12.26 15.84 -8.51
N ILE A 173 -10.93 15.62 -8.55
CA ILE A 173 -10.05 16.24 -9.54
C ILE A 173 -10.43 15.78 -10.96
N LEU A 174 -10.64 14.48 -11.16
CA LEU A 174 -11.04 13.96 -12.47
C LEU A 174 -12.39 14.50 -12.91
N GLU A 175 -13.38 14.54 -12.03
CA GLU A 175 -14.71 15.09 -12.31
C GLU A 175 -14.65 16.57 -12.70
N LYS A 176 -13.92 17.39 -11.93
CA LYS A 176 -13.75 18.83 -12.22
C LYS A 176 -13.05 19.11 -13.55
N ASN A 177 -12.27 18.16 -14.05
CA ASN A 177 -11.58 18.27 -15.35
C ASN A 177 -12.29 17.54 -16.49
N ASN A 178 -13.57 17.17 -16.32
CA ASN A 178 -14.38 16.42 -17.30
C ASN A 178 -13.77 15.04 -17.67
N LEU A 179 -13.07 14.41 -16.75
CA LEU A 179 -12.43 13.11 -16.90
C LEU A 179 -13.14 12.02 -16.08
N ALA A 180 -14.40 12.21 -15.71
CA ALA A 180 -15.18 11.27 -14.92
C ALA A 180 -15.27 9.86 -15.55
N SER A 181 -15.19 9.77 -16.87
CA SER A 181 -15.18 8.50 -17.61
C SER A 181 -13.95 7.61 -17.29
N LEU A 182 -12.88 8.19 -16.76
CA LEU A 182 -11.69 7.46 -16.32
C LEU A 182 -11.84 6.86 -14.92
N ILE A 183 -12.91 7.22 -14.20
CA ILE A 183 -13.16 6.70 -12.86
C ILE A 183 -13.75 5.29 -12.99
N THR A 184 -12.95 4.28 -12.66
CA THR A 184 -13.45 2.90 -12.59
C THR A 184 -14.25 2.69 -11.31
N LYS A 185 -15.37 1.95 -11.40
CA LYS A 185 -16.17 1.57 -10.24
C LYS A 185 -15.51 0.44 -9.45
N GLU A 186 -14.82 -0.45 -10.14
CA GLU A 186 -14.17 -1.62 -9.55
C GLU A 186 -12.67 -1.38 -9.41
N LYS A 187 -12.12 -1.84 -8.29
CA LYS A 187 -10.68 -1.86 -8.11
C LYS A 187 -10.09 -3.01 -8.92
N LEU A 188 -9.43 -2.68 -10.00
CA LEU A 188 -8.63 -3.61 -10.76
C LEU A 188 -7.22 -3.65 -10.14
N GLY A 189 -6.85 -4.79 -9.56
CA GLY A 189 -5.47 -5.05 -9.14
C GLY A 189 -4.60 -5.44 -10.35
N PHE A 190 -3.29 -5.43 -10.18
CA PHE A 190 -2.38 -6.11 -11.11
C PHE A 190 -2.64 -7.63 -11.01
N ASN A 191 -3.61 -8.13 -11.76
CA ASN A 191 -3.79 -9.57 -11.89
C ASN A 191 -3.10 -10.02 -13.17
N VAL A 192 -2.16 -10.95 -13.05
CA VAL A 192 -1.64 -11.73 -14.16
C VAL A 192 -2.32 -13.08 -14.06
N ASN A 193 -3.16 -13.38 -15.03
CA ASN A 193 -3.66 -14.74 -15.26
C ASN A 193 -2.59 -15.57 -15.92
#